data_c7fddec2f732a83b338aec28d0744532
#
_entry.id   c7fddec2f732a83b338aec28d0744532
#
_cell.length_a   1.000
_cell.length_b   1.000
_cell.length_c   1.000
_cell.angle_alpha   90.00
_cell.angle_beta   90.00
_cell.angle_gamma   90.00
#
_symmetry.space_group_name_H-M   'P 1'
#
loop_
_entity.id
_entity.type
_entity.pdbx_description
1 polymer ?
#
loop_
_entity_poly.entity_id
_entity_poly.type
_entity_poly.pdbx_seq_one_letter_code
_entity_poly.pdbx_strand_id
1 'polypeptide(L)'
;MKLHASGEDYLETILVLHKKTGMVRSVDVARHMEVSKPSVCHAVATLRDGGFITMDEDHFLHLTDVGREVAEKIYERHCFITEQLIATGVDPRTAEADACRIEHIISDESFSRLKEAAAMKELVRR
;
A
#
# COMPACT_ATOMS: atom_id res chain seq x y z
N MET A 1 -9.80 15.19 2.55
CA MET A 1 -8.76 15.33 1.51
C MET A 1 -8.67 14.05 0.69
N LYS A 2 -8.68 14.19 -0.62
CA LYS A 2 -8.59 13.03 -1.49
C LYS A 2 -7.10 12.69 -1.71
N LEU A 3 -6.73 11.46 -1.40
CA LEU A 3 -5.36 11.00 -1.62
C LEU A 3 -5.11 10.62 -3.08
N HIS A 4 -3.93 10.97 -3.57
CA HIS A 4 -3.45 10.52 -4.87
C HIS A 4 -2.68 9.20 -4.69
N ALA A 5 -2.36 8.55 -5.80
CA ALA A 5 -1.64 7.27 -5.80
C ALA A 5 -0.34 7.33 -5.01
N SER A 6 0.43 8.42 -5.12
CA SER A 6 1.68 8.54 -4.38
C SER A 6 1.46 8.58 -2.86
N GLY A 7 0.41 9.27 -2.40
CA GLY A 7 0.07 9.30 -0.98
C GLY A 7 -0.30 7.92 -0.46
N GLU A 8 -1.05 7.17 -1.24
CA GLU A 8 -1.42 5.79 -0.91
C GLU A 8 -0.18 4.90 -0.85
N ASP A 9 0.77 5.06 -1.78
CA ASP A 9 2.03 4.32 -1.77
C ASP A 9 2.84 4.60 -0.49
N TYR A 10 2.91 5.85 -0.06
CA TYR A 10 3.61 6.19 1.18
C TYR A 10 2.97 5.53 2.39
N LEU A 11 1.62 5.56 2.47
CA LEU A 11 0.91 4.93 3.58
C LEU A 11 1.12 3.42 3.59
N GLU A 12 1.05 2.78 2.43
CA GLU A 12 1.30 1.35 2.29
C GLU A 12 2.73 1.01 2.73
N THR A 13 3.71 1.81 2.31
CA THR A 13 5.12 1.60 2.69
C THR A 13 5.30 1.69 4.20
N ILE A 14 4.68 2.68 4.84
CA ILE A 14 4.74 2.81 6.30
C ILE A 14 4.15 1.57 6.97
N LEU A 15 3.01 1.08 6.48
CA LEU A 15 2.38 -0.13 7.00
C LEU A 15 3.31 -1.34 6.89
N VAL A 16 3.88 -1.56 5.70
CA VAL A 16 4.77 -2.70 5.43
C VAL A 16 6.01 -2.64 6.31
N LEU A 17 6.64 -1.48 6.42
CA LEU A 17 7.83 -1.31 7.25
C LEU A 17 7.51 -1.48 8.73
N HIS A 18 6.36 -1.00 9.19
CA HIS A 18 5.90 -1.21 10.57
C HIS A 18 5.77 -2.70 10.90
N LYS A 19 5.25 -3.48 9.97
CA LYS A 19 5.12 -4.93 10.15
C LYS A 19 6.46 -5.62 10.23
N LYS A 20 7.47 -5.11 9.50
CA LYS A 20 8.80 -5.71 9.46
C LYS A 20 9.67 -5.34 10.67
N THR A 21 9.70 -4.07 11.04
CA THR A 21 10.66 -3.56 12.02
C THR A 21 10.04 -2.98 13.28
N GLY A 22 8.74 -2.65 13.25
CA GLY A 22 8.05 -2.02 14.38
C GLY A 22 8.31 -0.54 14.52
N MET A 23 9.34 0.01 13.88
CA MET A 23 9.73 1.41 13.97
C MET A 23 10.06 1.94 12.58
N VAL A 24 9.44 3.07 12.21
CA VAL A 24 9.60 3.63 10.86
C VAL A 24 9.93 5.11 10.94
N ARG A 25 11.03 5.51 10.31
CA ARG A 25 11.40 6.90 10.13
C ARG A 25 11.37 7.28 8.66
N SER A 26 11.39 8.57 8.37
CA SER A 26 11.38 9.06 6.99
C SER A 26 12.51 8.48 6.14
N VAL A 27 13.70 8.28 6.73
CA VAL A 27 14.84 7.69 6.01
C VAL A 27 14.56 6.25 5.58
N ASP A 28 13.82 5.50 6.39
CA ASP A 28 13.44 4.12 6.05
C ASP A 28 12.49 4.09 4.86
N VAL A 29 11.54 5.01 4.84
CA VAL A 29 10.59 5.17 3.73
C VAL A 29 11.34 5.56 2.45
N ALA A 30 12.25 6.53 2.54
CA ALA A 30 13.05 6.97 1.40
C ALA A 30 13.83 5.82 0.79
N ARG A 31 14.46 5.02 1.64
CA ARG A 31 15.26 3.87 1.20
C ARG A 31 14.40 2.80 0.54
N HIS A 32 13.28 2.48 1.15
CA HIS A 32 12.36 1.45 0.63
C HIS A 32 11.77 1.83 -0.72
N MET A 33 11.38 3.09 -0.87
CA MET A 33 10.74 3.57 -2.11
C MET A 33 11.74 4.07 -3.16
N GLU A 34 13.01 4.16 -2.80
CA GLU A 34 14.06 4.67 -3.68
C GLU A 34 13.75 6.08 -4.18
N VAL A 35 13.30 6.94 -3.25
CA VAL A 35 12.99 8.33 -3.54
C VAL A 35 13.89 9.25 -2.74
N SER A 36 13.96 10.53 -3.13
CA SER A 36 14.80 11.51 -2.47
C SER A 36 14.26 11.87 -1.08
N LYS A 37 15.16 12.29 -0.21
CA LYS A 37 14.81 12.76 1.13
C LYS A 37 13.83 13.94 1.10
N PRO A 38 14.05 14.98 0.27
CA PRO A 38 13.07 16.06 0.17
C PRO A 38 11.68 15.60 -0.25
N SER A 39 11.59 14.62 -1.16
CA SER A 39 10.29 14.06 -1.60
C SER A 39 9.56 13.43 -0.43
N VAL A 40 10.26 12.64 0.39
CA VAL A 40 9.67 12.00 1.57
C VAL A 40 9.24 13.04 2.59
N CYS A 41 10.07 14.04 2.86
CA CYS A 41 9.74 15.09 3.82
C CYS A 41 8.48 15.85 3.40
N HIS A 42 8.34 16.13 2.11
CA HIS A 42 7.14 16.79 1.57
C HIS A 42 5.91 15.90 1.74
N ALA A 43 6.03 14.62 1.39
CA ALA A 43 4.93 13.67 1.51
C ALA A 43 4.50 13.49 2.96
N VAL A 44 5.47 13.37 3.87
CA VAL A 44 5.20 13.22 5.31
C VAL A 44 4.44 14.43 5.83
N ALA A 45 4.87 15.64 5.47
CA ALA A 45 4.18 16.86 5.89
C ALA A 45 2.74 16.88 5.38
N THR A 46 2.54 16.54 4.12
CA THR A 46 1.21 16.50 3.49
C THR A 46 0.30 15.48 4.18
N LEU A 47 0.82 14.29 4.46
CA LEU A 47 0.05 13.23 5.11
C LEU A 47 -0.28 13.57 6.56
N ARG A 48 0.63 14.23 7.27
CA ARG A 48 0.36 14.70 8.63
C ARG A 48 -0.74 15.74 8.63
N ASP A 49 -0.66 16.72 7.74
CA ASP A 49 -1.68 17.77 7.61
C ASP A 49 -3.05 17.18 7.28
N GLY A 50 -3.07 16.09 6.50
CA GLY A 50 -4.31 15.40 6.13
C GLY A 50 -4.86 14.49 7.23
N GLY A 51 -4.13 14.27 8.31
CA GLY A 51 -4.57 13.42 9.40
C GLY A 51 -4.36 11.92 9.17
N PHE A 52 -3.50 11.54 8.24
CA PHE A 52 -3.23 10.13 7.92
C PHE A 52 -2.10 9.53 8.74
N ILE A 53 -1.16 10.36 9.18
CA ILE A 53 -0.03 9.92 9.99
C ILE A 53 0.26 10.92 11.10
N THR A 54 1.00 10.47 12.11
CA THR A 54 1.59 11.32 13.14
C THR A 54 3.08 11.05 13.20
N MET A 55 3.82 11.97 13.80
CA MET A 55 5.25 11.80 14.04
C MET A 55 5.50 12.07 15.53
N ASP A 56 6.15 11.15 16.22
CA ASP A 56 6.42 11.31 17.63
C ASP A 56 7.70 12.13 17.87
N GLU A 57 8.06 12.32 19.14
CA GLU A 57 9.22 13.13 19.53
C GLU A 57 10.55 12.58 19.00
N ASP A 58 10.62 11.27 18.78
CA ASP A 58 11.81 10.62 18.25
C ASP A 58 11.79 10.50 16.72
N HIS A 59 10.84 11.19 16.09
CA HIS A 59 10.66 11.24 14.63
C HIS A 59 10.21 9.91 14.01
N PHE A 60 9.61 9.04 14.81
CA PHE A 60 8.99 7.82 14.28
C PHE A 60 7.60 8.13 13.73
N LEU A 61 7.30 7.54 12.59
CA LEU A 61 6.03 7.71 11.90
C LEU A 61 5.01 6.68 12.35
N HIS A 62 3.78 7.12 12.57
CA HIS A 62 2.69 6.24 12.98
C HIS A 62 1.47 6.50 12.11
N LEU A 63 0.78 5.43 11.72
CA LEU A 63 -0.49 5.56 10.99
C LEU A 63 -1.59 5.91 11.98
N THR A 64 -2.43 6.88 11.62
CA THR A 64 -3.68 7.12 12.35
C THR A 64 -4.67 6.02 11.95
N ASP A 65 -5.83 5.97 12.60
CA ASP A 65 -6.87 5.00 12.22
C ASP A 65 -7.26 5.18 10.75
N VAL A 66 -7.42 6.43 10.30
CA VAL A 66 -7.75 6.74 8.90
C VAL A 66 -6.63 6.32 7.96
N GLY A 67 -5.38 6.61 8.33
CA GLY A 67 -4.21 6.23 7.53
C GLY A 67 -4.05 4.72 7.44
N ARG A 68 -4.29 4.01 8.53
CA ARG A 68 -4.23 2.55 8.56
C ARG A 68 -5.28 1.93 7.66
N GLU A 69 -6.50 2.45 7.70
CA GLU A 69 -7.59 1.96 6.86
C GLU A 69 -7.22 2.06 5.38
N VAL A 70 -6.68 3.19 4.95
CA VAL A 70 -6.22 3.38 3.58
C VAL A 70 -5.08 2.42 3.24
N ALA A 71 -4.08 2.36 4.12
CA ALA A 71 -2.90 1.51 3.90
C ALA A 71 -3.26 0.03 3.77
N GLU A 72 -4.12 -0.46 4.66
CA GLU A 72 -4.54 -1.87 4.65
C GLU A 72 -5.35 -2.20 3.40
N LYS A 73 -6.21 -1.28 2.96
CA LYS A 73 -7.00 -1.46 1.74
C LYS A 73 -6.09 -1.59 0.52
N ILE A 74 -5.10 -0.71 0.40
CA ILE A 74 -4.15 -0.75 -0.72
C ILE A 74 -3.27 -2.01 -0.65
N TYR A 75 -2.81 -2.36 0.54
CA TYR A 75 -2.00 -3.56 0.73
C TYR A 75 -2.76 -4.83 0.36
N GLU A 76 -4.03 -4.94 0.75
CA GLU A 76 -4.89 -6.08 0.37
C GLU A 76 -4.98 -6.20 -1.16
N ARG A 77 -5.22 -5.07 -1.83
CA ARG A 77 -5.30 -5.04 -3.29
C ARG A 77 -3.98 -5.48 -3.92
N HIS A 78 -2.88 -4.96 -3.41
CA HIS A 78 -1.55 -5.31 -3.90
C HIS A 78 -1.31 -6.82 -3.84
N CYS A 79 -1.52 -7.42 -2.68
CA CYS A 79 -1.28 -8.85 -2.49
C CYS A 79 -2.19 -9.70 -3.37
N PHE A 80 -3.49 -9.39 -3.41
CA PHE A 80 -4.45 -10.15 -4.19
C PHE A 80 -4.14 -10.09 -5.68
N ILE A 81 -3.93 -8.89 -6.23
CA ILE A 81 -3.69 -8.71 -7.66
C ILE A 81 -2.37 -9.38 -8.06
N THR A 82 -1.32 -9.21 -7.25
CA THR A 82 -0.04 -9.87 -7.49
C THR A 82 -0.20 -11.39 -7.58
N GLU A 83 -0.88 -11.98 -6.61
CA GLU A 83 -1.11 -13.43 -6.58
C GLU A 83 -1.90 -13.92 -7.79
N GLN A 84 -2.95 -13.19 -8.17
CA GLN A 84 -3.77 -13.56 -9.32
C GLN A 84 -2.98 -13.52 -10.62
N LEU A 85 -2.15 -12.49 -10.80
CA LEU A 85 -1.32 -12.38 -12.00
C LEU A 85 -0.29 -13.51 -12.07
N ILE A 86 0.37 -13.82 -10.95
CA ILE A 86 1.33 -14.92 -10.88
C ILE A 86 0.64 -16.24 -11.23
N ALA A 87 -0.58 -16.44 -10.71
CA ALA A 87 -1.34 -17.66 -10.99
C ALA A 87 -1.67 -17.86 -12.47
N THR A 88 -1.74 -16.76 -13.24
CA THR A 88 -1.95 -16.86 -14.71
C THR A 88 -0.67 -17.06 -15.49
N GLY A 89 0.48 -17.07 -14.82
CA GLY A 89 1.78 -17.26 -15.46
C GLY A 89 2.60 -16.01 -15.65
N VAL A 90 2.15 -14.87 -15.10
CA VAL A 90 2.93 -13.63 -15.18
C VAL A 90 4.15 -13.74 -14.28
N ASP A 91 5.30 -13.28 -14.78
CA ASP A 91 6.53 -13.21 -13.99
C ASP A 91 6.30 -12.43 -12.70
N PRO A 92 6.80 -12.91 -11.54
CA PRO A 92 6.57 -12.24 -10.25
C PRO A 92 6.94 -10.75 -10.21
N ARG A 93 8.04 -10.35 -10.85
CA ARG A 93 8.44 -8.94 -10.90
C ARG A 93 7.43 -8.10 -11.69
N THR A 94 7.00 -8.62 -12.82
CA THR A 94 6.00 -7.94 -13.67
C THR A 94 4.67 -7.86 -12.93
N ALA A 95 4.25 -8.95 -12.28
CA ALA A 95 3.01 -9.02 -11.52
C ALA A 95 2.99 -7.96 -10.42
N GLU A 96 4.09 -7.84 -9.68
CA GLU A 96 4.21 -6.87 -8.60
C GLU A 96 4.18 -5.43 -9.12
N ALA A 97 4.89 -5.16 -10.21
CA ALA A 97 4.91 -3.84 -10.83
C ALA A 97 3.52 -3.42 -11.34
N ASP A 98 2.81 -4.35 -11.98
CA ASP A 98 1.47 -4.09 -12.48
C ASP A 98 0.49 -3.89 -11.33
N ALA A 99 0.58 -4.73 -10.30
CA ALA A 99 -0.26 -4.60 -9.11
C ALA A 99 -0.12 -3.23 -8.45
N CYS A 100 1.11 -2.71 -8.36
CA CYS A 100 1.38 -1.38 -7.80
C CYS A 100 0.64 -0.26 -8.55
N ARG A 101 0.32 -0.46 -9.81
CA ARG A 101 -0.45 0.52 -10.60
C ARG A 101 -1.94 0.28 -10.46
N ILE A 102 -2.36 -0.97 -10.62
CA ILE A 102 -3.78 -1.35 -10.62
C ILE A 102 -4.44 -1.06 -9.27
N GLU A 103 -3.72 -1.27 -8.18
CA GLU A 103 -4.27 -1.11 -6.82
C GLU A 103 -4.84 0.28 -6.53
N HIS A 104 -4.34 1.30 -7.23
CA HIS A 104 -4.78 2.68 -7.03
C HIS A 104 -5.95 3.08 -7.93
N ILE A 105 -6.19 2.35 -9.01
CA ILE A 105 -7.19 2.73 -10.01
C ILE A 105 -8.42 1.84 -10.04
N ILE A 106 -8.32 0.62 -9.52
CA ILE A 106 -9.44 -0.32 -9.55
C ILE A 106 -10.53 0.13 -8.56
N SER A 107 -11.79 0.06 -8.99
CA SER A 107 -12.91 0.42 -8.13
C SER A 107 -13.13 -0.64 -7.05
N ASP A 108 -13.80 -0.23 -5.96
CA ASP A 108 -14.17 -1.17 -4.89
C ASP A 108 -15.07 -2.28 -5.44
N GLU A 109 -16.01 -1.92 -6.32
CA GLU A 109 -16.92 -2.88 -6.94
C GLU A 109 -16.15 -3.93 -7.74
N SER A 110 -15.27 -3.49 -8.64
CA SER A 110 -14.49 -4.40 -9.47
C SER A 110 -13.60 -5.31 -8.62
N PHE A 111 -12.94 -4.75 -7.61
CA PHE A 111 -12.09 -5.52 -6.74
C PHE A 111 -12.87 -6.57 -5.96
N SER A 112 -14.02 -6.19 -5.39
CA SER A 112 -14.89 -7.13 -4.65
C SER A 112 -15.36 -8.27 -5.54
N ARG A 113 -15.72 -7.98 -6.78
CA ARG A 113 -16.17 -9.01 -7.73
C ARG A 113 -15.04 -9.97 -8.10
N LEU A 114 -13.83 -9.44 -8.30
CA LEU A 114 -12.66 -10.28 -8.57
C LEU A 114 -12.37 -11.22 -7.41
N LYS A 115 -12.46 -10.72 -6.18
CA LYS A 115 -12.26 -11.54 -4.98
C LYS A 115 -13.30 -12.64 -4.88
N GLU A 116 -14.57 -12.33 -5.11
CA GLU A 116 -15.66 -13.31 -5.10
C GLU A 116 -15.42 -14.38 -6.16
N ALA A 117 -15.05 -13.99 -7.37
CA ALA A 117 -14.80 -14.93 -8.46
C ALA A 117 -13.63 -15.86 -8.14
N ALA A 118 -12.57 -15.35 -7.53
CA ALA A 118 -11.41 -16.14 -7.12
C ALA A 118 -11.81 -17.15 -6.04
N ALA A 119 -12.61 -16.73 -5.06
CA ALA A 119 -13.09 -17.60 -3.99
C ALA A 119 -13.98 -18.74 -4.55
N MET A 120 -14.82 -18.43 -5.52
CA MET A 120 -15.68 -19.43 -6.17
C MET A 120 -14.85 -20.47 -6.93
N LYS A 121 -13.81 -20.04 -7.65
CA LYS A 121 -12.90 -20.96 -8.33
C LYS A 121 -12.21 -21.90 -7.36
N GLU A 122 -11.79 -21.39 -6.22
CA GLU A 122 -11.13 -22.19 -5.18
C GLU A 122 -12.07 -23.26 -4.63
N LEU A 123 -13.34 -22.92 -4.41
CA LEU A 123 -14.36 -23.86 -3.96
C LEU A 123 -14.59 -24.98 -4.97
N VAL A 124 -14.62 -24.65 -6.26
CA VAL A 124 -14.85 -25.63 -7.32
C VAL A 124 -13.67 -26.59 -7.46
N ARG A 125 -12.45 -26.13 -7.18
CA ARG A 125 -11.25 -26.97 -7.26
C ARG A 125 -11.16 -28.00 -6.14
N ARG A 126 -11.85 -27.76 -5.04
CA ARG A 126 -11.90 -28.70 -3.91
C ARG A 126 -12.94 -29.76 -4.15
#